data_f910257c9c2bbdf57713f7d0d7a67e30
#
_entry.id   f910257c9c2bbdf57713f7d0d7a67e30
#
_cell.length_a   1.000
_cell.length_b   1.000
_cell.length_c   1.000
_cell.angle_alpha   90.00
_cell.angle_beta   90.00
_cell.angle_gamma   90.00
#
_symmetry.space_group_name_H-M   'P 1'
#
loop_
_entity.id
_entity.type
_entity.pdbx_description
1 polymer ?
#
loop_
_entity_poly.entity_id
_entity_poly.type
_entity_poly.pdbx_seq_one_letter_code
_entity_poly.pdbx_strand_id
1 'polypeptide(L)'
;MTQEHQLLPESKSLYFDLQADFGITKHMGGQRATRELAELCHIHQDTYVLEVGCGIGTTSCYLAREYGCQVLAVDLSERMIARAIERAIKCGVHTRVEFKVADAQQLPFEEARFDVVMDESVTAFVVDKPKAISEYTRVAKSGGYIGLNEVAWVKTPPPDLVRYITLIMAGADFLTSEGWMALLESSGLKELQVCRHKFDARRQWLDEMQQLDLKESFRAWYRFMTQSVTNPAYRKFTQEVLRAPRNIFKFMDYIGYGLYVGRK
;
A
#
# COMPACT_ATOMS: atom_id res chain seq x y z
N MET A 1 -29.55 10.90 7.39
CA MET A 1 -29.27 9.83 6.39
C MET A 1 -27.93 9.25 6.79
N THR A 2 -27.98 8.11 7.44
CA THR A 2 -26.83 7.35 7.95
C THR A 2 -26.04 6.86 6.74
N GLN A 3 -24.78 7.29 6.61
CA GLN A 3 -23.82 6.73 5.64
C GLN A 3 -23.61 5.26 6.07
N GLU A 4 -24.13 4.33 5.28
CA GLU A 4 -23.69 2.95 5.31
C GLU A 4 -22.19 2.95 4.91
N HIS A 5 -21.34 2.78 5.92
CA HIS A 5 -19.99 2.30 5.69
C HIS A 5 -20.15 0.94 4.98
N GLN A 6 -19.90 0.90 3.68
CA GLN A 6 -19.78 -0.36 2.97
C GLN A 6 -18.60 -1.12 3.59
N LEU A 7 -18.92 -1.96 4.56
CA LEU A 7 -17.99 -2.92 5.14
C LEU A 7 -17.36 -3.67 3.96
N LEU A 8 -16.04 -3.71 3.93
CA LEU A 8 -15.32 -4.53 2.95
C LEU A 8 -15.89 -5.95 2.97
N PRO A 9 -16.08 -6.62 1.83
CA PRO A 9 -16.46 -8.02 1.81
C PRO A 9 -15.54 -8.82 2.75
N GLU A 10 -16.07 -9.78 3.50
CA GLU A 10 -15.31 -10.55 4.52
C GLU A 10 -13.95 -11.07 4.03
N SER A 11 -13.83 -11.40 2.73
CA SER A 11 -12.57 -11.82 2.13
C SER A 11 -11.53 -10.70 2.01
N LYS A 12 -11.96 -9.45 1.80
CA LYS A 12 -11.05 -8.28 1.76
C LYS A 12 -10.53 -7.95 3.15
N SER A 13 -11.42 -7.94 4.14
CA SER A 13 -11.04 -7.75 5.54
C SER A 13 -10.00 -8.78 5.98
N LEU A 14 -10.22 -10.05 5.66
CA LEU A 14 -9.31 -11.13 6.07
C LEU A 14 -7.88 -10.99 5.53
N TYR A 15 -7.72 -10.58 4.27
CA TYR A 15 -6.39 -10.37 3.69
C TYR A 15 -5.59 -9.30 4.46
N PHE A 16 -6.20 -8.16 4.74
CA PHE A 16 -5.57 -7.08 5.49
C PHE A 16 -5.40 -7.42 6.97
N ASP A 17 -6.34 -8.16 7.56
CA ASP A 17 -6.21 -8.66 8.93
C ASP A 17 -5.02 -9.61 9.09
N LEU A 18 -4.80 -10.50 8.12
CA LEU A 18 -3.62 -11.36 8.10
C LEU A 18 -2.32 -10.54 8.01
N GLN A 19 -2.26 -9.55 7.14
CA GLN A 19 -1.09 -8.66 7.06
C GLN A 19 -0.84 -7.93 8.40
N ALA A 20 -1.90 -7.41 9.02
CA ALA A 20 -1.81 -6.80 10.35
C ALA A 20 -1.30 -7.79 11.39
N ASP A 21 -1.80 -9.02 11.41
CA ASP A 21 -1.39 -10.05 12.37
C ASP A 21 0.08 -10.45 12.21
N PHE A 22 0.55 -10.61 10.99
CA PHE A 22 1.97 -10.93 10.70
C PHE A 22 2.89 -9.73 10.88
N GLY A 23 2.36 -8.52 11.04
CA GLY A 23 3.17 -7.31 11.18
C GLY A 23 3.95 -6.97 9.90
N ILE A 24 3.47 -7.41 8.76
CA ILE A 24 4.11 -7.24 7.46
C ILE A 24 3.25 -6.33 6.60
N THR A 25 3.80 -5.21 6.18
CA THR A 25 3.26 -4.43 5.07
C THR A 25 4.16 -4.65 3.87
N LYS A 26 3.54 -5.07 2.77
CA LYS A 26 4.27 -5.39 1.56
C LYS A 26 4.03 -4.30 0.53
N HIS A 27 5.05 -3.49 0.31
CA HIS A 27 5.13 -2.68 -0.90
C HIS A 27 6.29 -3.16 -1.77
N MET A 28 6.21 -2.92 -3.05
CA MET A 28 7.19 -3.40 -4.01
C MET A 28 8.52 -2.64 -3.87
N GLY A 29 9.64 -3.38 -3.95
CA GLY A 29 10.98 -2.84 -3.89
C GLY A 29 11.47 -2.42 -2.50
N GLY A 30 10.62 -2.60 -1.45
CA GLY A 30 10.98 -2.35 -0.05
C GLY A 30 11.53 -0.94 0.19
N GLN A 31 12.31 -0.75 1.25
CA GLN A 31 12.84 0.55 1.68
C GLN A 31 13.63 1.29 0.58
N ARG A 32 14.21 0.56 -0.38
CA ARG A 32 14.90 1.20 -1.51
C ARG A 32 13.93 1.95 -2.40
N ALA A 33 12.78 1.34 -2.73
CA ALA A 33 11.75 2.00 -3.53
C ALA A 33 11.16 3.19 -2.79
N THR A 34 10.91 3.07 -1.48
CA THR A 34 10.49 4.20 -0.64
C THR A 34 11.49 5.36 -0.71
N ARG A 35 12.79 5.09 -0.60
CA ARG A 35 13.82 6.13 -0.69
C ARG A 35 13.81 6.81 -2.06
N GLU A 36 13.79 6.03 -3.14
CA GLU A 36 13.75 6.54 -4.51
C GLU A 36 12.49 7.38 -4.75
N LEU A 37 11.32 6.93 -4.26
CA LEU A 37 10.08 7.68 -4.35
C LEU A 37 10.14 8.99 -3.57
N ALA A 38 10.71 8.97 -2.36
CA ALA A 38 10.89 10.16 -1.55
C ALA A 38 11.82 11.19 -2.23
N GLU A 39 12.89 10.74 -2.88
CA GLU A 39 13.80 11.58 -3.66
C GLU A 39 13.10 12.19 -4.88
N LEU A 40 12.32 11.39 -5.63
CA LEU A 40 11.51 11.85 -6.77
C LEU A 40 10.45 12.88 -6.36
N CYS A 41 9.88 12.75 -5.17
CA CYS A 41 8.92 13.69 -4.59
C CYS A 41 9.60 14.85 -3.84
N HIS A 42 10.92 14.95 -3.86
CA HIS A 42 11.71 16.00 -3.19
C HIS A 42 11.40 16.15 -1.68
N ILE A 43 11.20 15.02 -0.97
CA ILE A 43 10.92 15.05 0.47
C ILE A 43 12.16 15.50 1.25
N HIS A 44 11.99 16.46 2.15
CA HIS A 44 13.00 17.02 3.04
C HIS A 44 12.37 17.40 4.40
N GLN A 45 13.17 17.92 5.32
CA GLN A 45 12.74 18.19 6.71
C GLN A 45 11.51 19.11 6.85
N ASP A 46 11.32 20.04 5.91
CA ASP A 46 10.20 21.00 5.95
C ASP A 46 8.97 20.53 5.18
N THR A 47 9.01 19.32 4.62
CA THR A 47 7.93 18.73 3.85
C THR A 47 6.82 18.22 4.78
N TYR A 48 5.57 18.50 4.45
CA TYR A 48 4.40 17.89 5.09
C TYR A 48 3.84 16.81 4.15
N VAL A 49 4.02 15.55 4.53
CA VAL A 49 3.66 14.38 3.74
C VAL A 49 2.31 13.82 4.19
N LEU A 50 1.43 13.48 3.24
CA LEU A 50 0.33 12.55 3.46
C LEU A 50 0.73 11.18 2.90
N GLU A 51 0.81 10.16 3.75
CA GLU A 51 0.92 8.76 3.32
C GLU A 51 -0.47 8.12 3.36
N VAL A 52 -0.93 7.61 2.22
CA VAL A 52 -2.23 6.92 2.09
C VAL A 52 -2.00 5.41 2.10
N GLY A 53 -2.76 4.68 2.94
CA GLY A 53 -2.62 3.24 3.14
C GLY A 53 -1.33 2.87 3.88
N CYS A 54 -1.06 3.56 5.00
CA CYS A 54 0.20 3.43 5.73
C CYS A 54 0.44 2.06 6.38
N GLY A 55 -0.57 1.19 6.42
CA GLY A 55 -0.48 -0.10 7.09
C GLY A 55 -0.02 0.05 8.54
N ILE A 56 1.01 -0.68 8.91
CA ILE A 56 1.61 -0.62 10.26
C ILE A 56 2.63 0.52 10.43
N GLY A 57 2.63 1.53 9.56
CA GLY A 57 3.42 2.76 9.69
C GLY A 57 4.92 2.60 9.39
N THR A 58 5.31 1.63 8.60
CA THR A 58 6.74 1.38 8.29
C THR A 58 7.33 2.55 7.51
N THR A 59 6.68 2.96 6.43
CA THR A 59 7.10 4.08 5.58
C THR A 59 7.00 5.40 6.32
N SER A 60 5.88 5.68 7.02
CA SER A 60 5.73 6.90 7.82
C SER A 60 6.87 7.10 8.82
N CYS A 61 7.21 6.04 9.58
CA CYS A 61 8.30 6.09 10.55
C CYS A 61 9.65 6.26 9.88
N TYR A 62 9.86 5.63 8.72
CA TYR A 62 11.09 5.78 7.93
C TYR A 62 11.26 7.23 7.47
N LEU A 63 10.24 7.81 6.84
CA LEU A 63 10.28 9.19 6.34
C LEU A 63 10.55 10.20 7.46
N ALA A 64 9.84 10.09 8.57
CA ALA A 64 10.03 10.97 9.73
C ALA A 64 11.43 10.86 10.32
N ARG A 65 12.03 9.66 10.35
CA ARG A 65 13.37 9.44 10.91
C ARG A 65 14.48 9.89 9.97
N GLU A 66 14.40 9.52 8.69
CA GLU A 66 15.50 9.76 7.73
C GLU A 66 15.50 11.19 7.18
N TYR A 67 14.31 11.74 6.91
CA TYR A 67 14.18 13.08 6.31
C TYR A 67 13.82 14.15 7.36
N GLY A 68 13.37 13.76 8.56
CA GLY A 68 12.95 14.71 9.60
C GLY A 68 11.62 15.42 9.30
N CYS A 69 10.89 14.99 8.26
CA CYS A 69 9.64 15.60 7.81
C CYS A 69 8.47 15.32 8.75
N GLN A 70 7.38 16.06 8.58
CA GLN A 70 6.10 15.79 9.24
C GLN A 70 5.28 14.85 8.35
N VAL A 71 4.70 13.81 8.94
CA VAL A 71 3.88 12.84 8.21
C VAL A 71 2.51 12.74 8.85
N LEU A 72 1.44 12.93 8.07
CA LEU A 72 0.12 12.46 8.41
C LEU A 72 -0.12 11.20 7.58
N ALA A 73 -0.50 10.11 8.25
CA ALA A 73 -0.63 8.81 7.62
C ALA A 73 -2.05 8.26 7.84
N VAL A 74 -2.65 7.73 6.79
CA VAL A 74 -3.99 7.18 6.86
C VAL A 74 -4.05 5.73 6.40
N ASP A 75 -4.95 4.96 7.00
CA ASP A 75 -5.30 3.61 6.57
C ASP A 75 -6.79 3.37 6.83
N LEU A 76 -7.40 2.47 6.06
CA LEU A 76 -8.80 2.10 6.24
C LEU A 76 -9.01 1.22 7.49
N SER A 77 -7.96 0.51 7.94
CA SER A 77 -7.98 -0.44 9.04
C SER A 77 -7.59 0.19 10.37
N GLU A 78 -8.52 0.26 11.32
CA GLU A 78 -8.22 0.68 12.71
C GLU A 78 -7.10 -0.17 13.35
N ARG A 79 -7.03 -1.47 13.00
CA ARG A 79 -5.97 -2.36 13.51
C ARG A 79 -4.60 -1.99 12.98
N MET A 80 -4.51 -1.59 11.71
CA MET A 80 -3.26 -1.09 11.13
C MET A 80 -2.83 0.20 11.82
N ILE A 81 -3.75 1.15 11.99
CA ILE A 81 -3.49 2.41 12.67
C ILE A 81 -3.00 2.19 14.11
N ALA A 82 -3.63 1.29 14.89
CA ALA A 82 -3.18 0.99 16.24
C ALA A 82 -1.72 0.50 16.27
N ARG A 83 -1.36 -0.40 15.35
CA ARG A 83 0.03 -0.91 15.23
C ARG A 83 1.01 0.15 14.73
N ALA A 84 0.57 1.04 13.85
CA ALA A 84 1.38 2.14 13.36
C ALA A 84 1.74 3.13 14.49
N ILE A 85 0.79 3.45 15.36
CA ILE A 85 1.02 4.28 16.56
C ILE A 85 2.06 3.62 17.48
N GLU A 86 1.90 2.32 17.79
CA GLU A 86 2.88 1.59 18.61
C GLU A 86 4.27 1.61 17.99
N ARG A 87 4.37 1.44 16.67
CA ARG A 87 5.64 1.51 15.93
C ARG A 87 6.27 2.88 16.04
N ALA A 88 5.53 3.96 15.84
CA ALA A 88 6.05 5.33 15.92
C ALA A 88 6.61 5.65 17.31
N ILE A 89 5.96 5.16 18.38
CA ILE A 89 6.47 5.27 19.74
C ILE A 89 7.78 4.49 19.89
N LYS A 90 7.84 3.23 19.45
CA LYS A 90 9.05 2.40 19.50
C LYS A 90 10.22 3.00 18.71
N CYS A 91 9.93 3.63 17.57
CA CYS A 91 10.92 4.30 16.73
C CYS A 91 11.31 5.70 17.21
N GLY A 92 10.64 6.25 18.23
CA GLY A 92 10.90 7.60 18.74
C GLY A 92 10.49 8.74 17.81
N VAL A 93 9.58 8.49 16.86
CA VAL A 93 9.13 9.49 15.87
C VAL A 93 7.68 9.94 16.06
N HIS A 94 7.03 9.53 17.15
CA HIS A 94 5.61 9.80 17.44
C HIS A 94 5.25 11.30 17.52
N THR A 95 6.22 12.19 17.66
CA THR A 95 6.00 13.64 17.62
C THR A 95 5.99 14.21 16.20
N ARG A 96 6.40 13.42 15.22
CA ARG A 96 6.47 13.81 13.78
C ARG A 96 5.46 13.07 12.90
N VAL A 97 4.81 12.03 13.44
CA VAL A 97 3.86 11.21 12.67
C VAL A 97 2.52 11.18 13.38
N GLU A 98 1.47 11.56 12.64
CA GLU A 98 0.08 11.44 13.06
C GLU A 98 -0.60 10.35 12.24
N PHE A 99 -1.43 9.50 12.86
CA PHE A 99 -2.16 8.42 12.20
C PHE A 99 -3.67 8.61 12.34
N LYS A 100 -4.41 8.37 11.24
CA LYS A 100 -5.88 8.46 11.21
C LYS A 100 -6.50 7.35 10.38
N VAL A 101 -7.70 6.93 10.74
CA VAL A 101 -8.53 6.06 9.89
C VAL A 101 -9.19 6.92 8.82
N ALA A 102 -8.96 6.57 7.54
CA ALA A 102 -9.61 7.26 6.42
C ALA A 102 -9.64 6.38 5.15
N ASP A 103 -10.63 6.64 4.30
CA ASP A 103 -10.73 6.06 2.96
C ASP A 103 -9.98 6.94 1.95
N ALA A 104 -9.12 6.31 1.14
CA ALA A 104 -8.40 6.95 0.04
C ALA A 104 -9.32 7.66 -0.96
N GLN A 105 -10.57 7.18 -1.10
CA GLN A 105 -11.58 7.73 -2.00
C GLN A 105 -12.35 8.92 -1.40
N GLN A 106 -12.16 9.22 -0.12
CA GLN A 106 -12.80 10.33 0.59
C GLN A 106 -11.92 10.78 1.76
N LEU A 107 -10.86 11.51 1.45
CA LEU A 107 -9.92 12.00 2.45
C LEU A 107 -10.54 13.13 3.30
N PRO A 108 -10.53 13.01 4.65
CA PRO A 108 -11.16 13.99 5.54
C PRO A 108 -10.27 15.24 5.76
N PHE A 109 -9.69 15.74 4.69
CA PHE A 109 -8.77 16.89 4.73
C PHE A 109 -9.22 17.98 3.77
N GLU A 110 -8.87 19.22 4.10
CA GLU A 110 -9.05 20.36 3.23
C GLU A 110 -8.16 20.25 1.99
N GLU A 111 -8.51 20.94 0.93
CA GLU A 111 -7.69 21.06 -0.26
C GLU A 111 -6.36 21.77 0.02
N ALA A 112 -5.35 21.51 -0.80
CA ALA A 112 -4.05 22.19 -0.78
C ALA A 112 -3.35 22.19 0.58
N ARG A 113 -3.39 21.04 1.28
CA ARG A 113 -2.82 20.89 2.64
C ARG A 113 -1.40 20.32 2.66
N PHE A 114 -1.09 19.36 1.78
CA PHE A 114 0.15 18.59 1.83
C PHE A 114 1.12 18.98 0.71
N ASP A 115 2.40 18.98 1.02
CA ASP A 115 3.45 19.19 0.02
C ASP A 115 3.63 17.97 -0.87
N VAL A 116 3.49 16.78 -0.27
CA VAL A 116 3.55 15.49 -0.96
C VAL A 116 2.39 14.60 -0.50
N VAL A 117 1.74 13.93 -1.45
CA VAL A 117 0.81 12.82 -1.20
C VAL A 117 1.40 11.58 -1.84
N MET A 118 1.58 10.53 -1.04
CA MET A 118 2.16 9.29 -1.55
C MET A 118 1.39 8.06 -1.09
N ASP A 119 1.44 7.01 -1.91
CA ASP A 119 1.05 5.68 -1.53
C ASP A 119 2.10 4.64 -1.98
N GLU A 120 2.09 3.49 -1.31
CA GLU A 120 2.93 2.37 -1.67
C GLU A 120 2.13 1.07 -1.66
N SER A 121 1.72 0.63 -2.86
CA SER A 121 0.93 -0.58 -3.10
C SER A 121 -0.46 -0.54 -2.45
N VAL A 122 -1.18 0.55 -2.65
CA VAL A 122 -2.50 0.83 -2.07
C VAL A 122 -3.56 1.06 -3.13
N THR A 123 -3.28 1.92 -4.11
CA THR A 123 -4.26 2.30 -5.13
C THR A 123 -4.69 1.10 -5.98
N ALA A 124 -3.84 0.06 -6.12
CA ALA A 124 -4.23 -1.21 -6.75
C ALA A 124 -5.44 -1.90 -6.09
N PHE A 125 -5.66 -1.68 -4.79
CA PHE A 125 -6.78 -2.24 -4.01
C PHE A 125 -8.02 -1.35 -3.98
N VAL A 126 -7.90 -0.11 -4.43
CA VAL A 126 -9.01 0.86 -4.44
C VAL A 126 -9.95 0.54 -5.59
N VAL A 127 -11.26 0.58 -5.30
CA VAL A 127 -12.31 0.27 -6.30
C VAL A 127 -12.38 1.36 -7.35
N ASP A 128 -12.46 2.61 -6.94
CA ASP A 128 -12.49 3.79 -7.83
C ASP A 128 -11.14 4.51 -7.78
N LYS A 129 -10.19 4.01 -8.58
CA LYS A 129 -8.83 4.57 -8.66
C LYS A 129 -8.83 6.03 -9.12
N PRO A 130 -9.60 6.43 -10.15
CA PRO A 130 -9.71 7.84 -10.55
C PRO A 130 -10.15 8.75 -9.41
N LYS A 131 -11.12 8.33 -8.60
CA LYS A 131 -11.59 9.08 -7.45
C LYS A 131 -10.50 9.22 -6.38
N ALA A 132 -9.75 8.15 -6.08
CA ALA A 132 -8.64 8.22 -5.14
C ALA A 132 -7.56 9.21 -5.61
N ILE A 133 -7.12 9.13 -6.88
CA ILE A 133 -6.12 10.07 -7.42
C ILE A 133 -6.66 11.51 -7.44
N SER A 134 -7.95 11.71 -7.70
CA SER A 134 -8.60 13.03 -7.58
C SER A 134 -8.51 13.56 -6.15
N GLU A 135 -8.74 12.73 -5.13
CA GLU A 135 -8.58 13.12 -3.73
C GLU A 135 -7.12 13.43 -3.38
N TYR A 136 -6.15 12.61 -3.84
CA TYR A 136 -4.73 12.89 -3.66
C TYR A 136 -4.35 14.25 -4.27
N THR A 137 -4.83 14.49 -5.50
CA THR A 137 -4.61 15.77 -6.19
C THR A 137 -5.28 16.93 -5.45
N ARG A 138 -6.50 16.74 -4.95
CA ARG A 138 -7.25 17.78 -4.22
C ARG A 138 -6.49 18.23 -2.98
N VAL A 139 -6.03 17.28 -2.16
CA VAL A 139 -5.39 17.59 -0.87
C VAL A 139 -3.93 18.03 -1.00
N ALA A 140 -3.27 17.77 -2.14
CA ALA A 140 -1.94 18.28 -2.42
C ALA A 140 -1.97 19.78 -2.71
N LYS A 141 -0.96 20.51 -2.26
CA LYS A 141 -0.73 21.93 -2.56
C LYS A 141 -0.49 22.15 -4.06
N SER A 142 -0.73 23.34 -4.56
CA SER A 142 -0.26 23.73 -5.89
C SER A 142 1.27 23.66 -5.94
N GLY A 143 1.80 23.00 -6.97
CA GLY A 143 3.23 22.68 -7.09
C GLY A 143 3.70 21.50 -6.23
N GLY A 144 2.83 20.89 -5.43
CA GLY A 144 3.12 19.67 -4.66
C GLY A 144 3.17 18.42 -5.53
N TYR A 145 3.63 17.32 -4.95
CA TYR A 145 3.85 16.06 -5.66
C TYR A 145 2.86 14.99 -5.24
N ILE A 146 2.45 14.16 -6.20
CA ILE A 146 1.78 12.88 -5.96
C ILE A 146 2.74 11.78 -6.39
N GLY A 147 3.05 10.87 -5.46
CA GLY A 147 3.96 9.76 -5.71
C GLY A 147 3.31 8.41 -5.42
N LEU A 148 3.35 7.50 -6.39
CA LEU A 148 2.82 6.14 -6.26
C LEU A 148 3.94 5.12 -6.45
N ASN A 149 3.96 4.09 -5.61
CA ASN A 149 4.74 2.87 -5.80
C ASN A 149 3.78 1.71 -6.01
N GLU A 150 3.55 1.33 -7.26
CA GLU A 150 2.50 0.37 -7.58
C GLU A 150 3.00 -0.80 -8.44
N VAL A 151 2.40 -1.97 -8.20
CA VAL A 151 2.57 -3.15 -9.06
C VAL A 151 2.05 -2.86 -10.45
N ALA A 152 2.78 -3.32 -11.45
CA ALA A 152 2.35 -3.19 -12.84
C ALA A 152 2.50 -4.50 -13.60
N TRP A 153 1.55 -4.79 -14.47
CA TRP A 153 1.71 -5.84 -15.46
C TRP A 153 2.76 -5.43 -16.50
N VAL A 154 3.82 -6.23 -16.61
CA VAL A 154 4.89 -6.04 -17.62
C VAL A 154 4.70 -6.89 -18.87
N LYS A 155 3.79 -7.86 -18.80
CA LYS A 155 3.34 -8.71 -19.91
C LYS A 155 1.85 -9.00 -19.71
N THR A 156 1.14 -9.28 -20.78
CA THR A 156 -0.28 -9.70 -20.71
C THR A 156 -0.38 -11.02 -19.95
N PRO A 157 -0.98 -11.02 -18.76
CA PRO A 157 -1.13 -12.23 -17.95
C PRO A 157 -2.26 -13.12 -18.49
N PRO A 158 -2.20 -14.44 -18.27
CA PRO A 158 -3.31 -15.34 -18.51
C PRO A 158 -4.55 -14.96 -17.67
N PRO A 159 -5.79 -15.03 -18.22
CA PRO A 159 -7.00 -14.61 -17.53
C PRO A 159 -7.30 -15.39 -16.23
N ASP A 160 -6.90 -16.66 -16.15
CA ASP A 160 -7.03 -17.50 -14.96
C ASP A 160 -6.09 -17.02 -13.83
N LEU A 161 -4.90 -16.57 -14.19
CA LEU A 161 -3.95 -15.97 -13.23
C LEU A 161 -4.47 -14.65 -12.69
N VAL A 162 -4.96 -13.74 -13.54
CA VAL A 162 -5.57 -12.48 -13.10
C VAL A 162 -6.70 -12.74 -12.11
N ARG A 163 -7.63 -13.62 -12.48
CA ARG A 163 -8.78 -13.98 -11.63
C ARG A 163 -8.36 -14.52 -10.27
N TYR A 164 -7.35 -15.39 -10.26
CA TYR A 164 -6.82 -15.95 -9.04
C TYR A 164 -6.16 -14.89 -8.15
N ILE A 165 -5.30 -14.04 -8.72
CA ILE A 165 -4.62 -12.96 -7.98
C ILE A 165 -5.64 -11.97 -7.41
N THR A 166 -6.61 -11.52 -8.20
CA THR A 166 -7.69 -10.65 -7.72
C THR A 166 -8.45 -11.28 -6.54
N LEU A 167 -8.69 -12.59 -6.59
CA LEU A 167 -9.40 -13.31 -5.53
C LEU A 167 -8.59 -13.35 -4.23
N ILE A 168 -7.32 -13.75 -4.29
CA ILE A 168 -6.49 -13.96 -3.08
C ILE A 168 -5.89 -12.67 -2.52
N MET A 169 -5.80 -11.60 -3.33
CA MET A 169 -5.25 -10.30 -2.94
C MET A 169 -6.34 -9.24 -2.77
N ALA A 170 -7.43 -9.59 -2.08
CA ALA A 170 -8.47 -8.65 -1.65
C ALA A 170 -9.10 -7.79 -2.79
N GLY A 171 -9.18 -8.35 -4.01
CA GLY A 171 -9.71 -7.64 -5.17
C GLY A 171 -8.73 -6.68 -5.83
N ALA A 172 -7.43 -6.86 -5.59
CA ALA A 172 -6.41 -6.07 -6.26
C ALA A 172 -6.56 -6.12 -7.80
N ASP A 173 -6.46 -4.96 -8.41
CA ASP A 173 -6.50 -4.77 -9.84
C ASP A 173 -5.27 -3.99 -10.29
N PHE A 174 -4.32 -4.68 -10.91
CA PHE A 174 -3.06 -4.12 -11.35
C PHE A 174 -3.21 -3.54 -12.75
N LEU A 175 -2.76 -2.31 -12.92
CA LEU A 175 -2.67 -1.69 -14.23
C LEU A 175 -1.32 -2.02 -14.89
N THR A 176 -1.18 -1.71 -16.18
CA THR A 176 0.13 -1.61 -16.81
C THR A 176 0.82 -0.30 -16.39
N SER A 177 2.12 -0.17 -16.65
CA SER A 177 2.82 1.07 -16.37
C SER A 177 2.22 2.27 -17.11
N GLU A 178 1.76 2.04 -18.34
CA GLU A 178 1.06 3.04 -19.16
C GLU A 178 -0.31 3.38 -18.56
N GLY A 179 -1.00 2.38 -18.00
CA GLY A 179 -2.29 2.60 -17.30
C GLY A 179 -2.14 3.47 -16.06
N TRP A 180 -1.11 3.25 -15.25
CA TRP A 180 -0.80 4.11 -14.11
C TRP A 180 -0.47 5.55 -14.53
N MET A 181 0.34 5.72 -15.58
CA MET A 181 0.66 7.04 -16.12
C MET A 181 -0.58 7.76 -16.65
N ALA A 182 -1.41 7.07 -17.43
CA ALA A 182 -2.66 7.64 -17.95
C ALA A 182 -3.62 8.06 -16.83
N LEU A 183 -3.66 7.31 -15.72
CA LEU A 183 -4.46 7.65 -14.55
C LEU A 183 -4.00 8.96 -13.90
N LEU A 184 -2.69 9.16 -13.73
CA LEU A 184 -2.13 10.41 -13.21
C LEU A 184 -2.36 11.57 -14.18
N GLU A 185 -2.15 11.36 -15.47
CA GLU A 185 -2.35 12.37 -16.51
C GLU A 185 -3.81 12.84 -16.55
N SER A 186 -4.77 11.91 -16.49
CA SER A 186 -6.20 12.23 -16.50
C SER A 186 -6.66 13.03 -15.28
N SER A 187 -5.89 13.03 -14.20
CA SER A 187 -6.14 13.81 -12.99
C SER A 187 -5.56 15.23 -13.03
N GLY A 188 -5.03 15.64 -14.19
CA GLY A 188 -4.50 16.99 -14.42
C GLY A 188 -3.08 17.21 -13.89
N LEU A 189 -2.40 16.16 -13.43
CA LEU A 189 -1.01 16.22 -12.98
C LEU A 189 -0.07 16.47 -14.16
N LYS A 190 0.99 17.22 -13.92
CA LYS A 190 2.03 17.61 -14.88
C LYS A 190 3.38 17.03 -14.51
N GLU A 191 4.38 17.27 -15.34
CA GLU A 191 5.79 16.85 -15.10
C GLU A 191 5.87 15.37 -14.70
N LEU A 192 5.07 14.52 -15.37
CA LEU A 192 4.97 13.10 -15.05
C LEU A 192 6.30 12.37 -15.24
N GLN A 193 6.72 11.62 -14.24
CA GLN A 193 7.92 10.79 -14.26
C GLN A 193 7.55 9.35 -13.90
N VAL A 194 8.30 8.39 -14.47
CA VAL A 194 8.15 6.97 -14.14
C VAL A 194 9.52 6.28 -14.06
N CYS A 195 9.76 5.59 -12.95
CA CYS A 195 10.89 4.67 -12.81
C CYS A 195 10.33 3.24 -12.76
N ARG A 196 10.64 2.43 -13.80
CA ARG A 196 10.14 1.04 -13.90
C ARG A 196 11.18 0.08 -13.36
N HIS A 197 10.74 -0.84 -12.52
CA HIS A 197 11.58 -1.84 -11.88
C HIS A 197 11.07 -3.26 -12.17
N LYS A 198 12.00 -4.19 -12.38
CA LYS A 198 11.69 -5.62 -12.40
C LYS A 198 11.50 -6.12 -10.97
N PHE A 199 10.57 -7.05 -10.80
CA PHE A 199 10.42 -7.72 -9.53
C PHE A 199 11.59 -8.68 -9.27
N ASP A 200 12.27 -8.50 -8.15
CA ASP A 200 13.33 -9.38 -7.65
C ASP A 200 12.84 -10.09 -6.37
N ALA A 201 12.30 -11.29 -6.56
CA ALA A 201 11.73 -12.09 -5.46
C ALA A 201 12.76 -12.39 -4.37
N ARG A 202 14.04 -12.63 -4.73
CA ARG A 202 15.08 -12.95 -3.75
C ARG A 202 15.38 -11.75 -2.86
N ARG A 203 15.48 -10.58 -3.47
CA ARG A 203 15.77 -9.33 -2.75
C ARG A 203 14.58 -8.92 -1.89
N GLN A 204 13.38 -8.98 -2.44
CA GLN A 204 12.14 -8.70 -1.69
C GLN A 204 12.05 -9.60 -0.44
N TRP A 205 12.33 -10.89 -0.58
CA TRP A 205 12.34 -11.84 0.54
C TRP A 205 13.38 -11.47 1.61
N LEU A 206 14.60 -11.07 1.20
CA LEU A 206 15.66 -10.66 2.14
C LEU A 206 15.25 -9.40 2.93
N ASP A 207 14.66 -8.41 2.26
CA ASP A 207 14.19 -7.18 2.88
C ASP A 207 13.04 -7.46 3.88
N GLU A 208 12.12 -8.36 3.53
CA GLU A 208 11.04 -8.80 4.42
C GLU A 208 11.58 -9.55 5.64
N MET A 209 12.54 -10.45 5.46
CA MET A 209 13.15 -11.22 6.56
C MET A 209 13.85 -10.34 7.59
N GLN A 210 14.48 -9.23 7.17
CA GLN A 210 15.09 -8.28 8.10
C GLN A 210 14.09 -7.52 8.99
N GLN A 211 12.84 -7.42 8.55
CA GLN A 211 11.76 -6.74 9.28
C GLN A 211 10.95 -7.68 10.18
N LEU A 212 11.15 -9.00 10.06
CA LEU A 212 10.38 -10.00 10.81
C LEU A 212 10.79 -10.03 12.30
N ASP A 213 9.85 -9.76 13.17
CA ASP A 213 9.93 -10.17 14.57
C ASP A 213 9.52 -11.65 14.69
N LEU A 214 10.46 -12.51 15.03
CA LEU A 214 10.23 -13.97 15.12
C LEU A 214 9.13 -14.32 16.13
N LYS A 215 9.00 -13.59 17.24
CA LYS A 215 7.96 -13.82 18.25
C LYS A 215 6.58 -13.44 17.74
N GLU A 216 6.47 -12.28 17.09
CA GLU A 216 5.23 -11.82 16.47
C GLU A 216 4.83 -12.76 15.32
N SER A 217 5.76 -13.15 14.48
CA SER A 217 5.52 -14.09 13.36
C SER A 217 5.04 -15.45 13.85
N PHE A 218 5.62 -15.99 14.94
CA PHE A 218 5.15 -17.24 15.53
C PHE A 218 3.74 -17.13 16.11
N ARG A 219 3.43 -16.02 16.78
CA ARG A 219 2.07 -15.75 17.30
C ARG A 219 1.05 -15.63 16.17
N ALA A 220 1.40 -14.92 15.10
CA ALA A 220 0.54 -14.76 13.92
C ALA A 220 0.30 -16.11 13.23
N TRP A 221 1.36 -16.91 13.05
CA TRP A 221 1.25 -18.26 12.49
C TRP A 221 0.33 -19.17 13.35
N TYR A 222 0.54 -19.19 14.68
CA TYR A 222 -0.30 -19.96 15.59
C TYR A 222 -1.77 -19.53 15.51
N ARG A 223 -2.03 -18.20 15.47
CA ARG A 223 -3.38 -17.65 15.29
C ARG A 223 -3.96 -18.06 13.94
N PHE A 224 -3.22 -17.96 12.86
CA PHE A 224 -3.67 -18.38 11.54
C PHE A 224 -4.07 -19.86 11.52
N MET A 225 -3.26 -20.73 12.09
CA MET A 225 -3.55 -22.17 12.17
C MET A 225 -4.79 -22.47 12.98
N THR A 226 -4.96 -21.85 14.16
CA THR A 226 -6.16 -22.02 14.99
C THR A 226 -7.41 -21.47 14.31
N GLN A 227 -7.33 -20.30 13.68
CA GLN A 227 -8.44 -19.71 12.93
C GLN A 227 -8.80 -20.55 11.69
N SER A 228 -7.82 -21.13 11.00
CA SER A 228 -8.07 -22.00 9.84
C SER A 228 -8.87 -23.25 10.21
N VAL A 229 -8.82 -23.69 11.47
CA VAL A 229 -9.65 -24.80 11.99
C VAL A 229 -11.02 -24.31 12.46
N THR A 230 -11.10 -23.20 13.17
CA THR A 230 -12.30 -22.77 13.89
C THR A 230 -13.18 -21.79 13.10
N ASN A 231 -12.60 -20.98 12.23
CA ASN A 231 -13.29 -19.91 11.49
C ASN A 231 -13.56 -20.31 10.02
N PRO A 232 -14.82 -20.34 9.57
CA PRO A 232 -15.18 -20.69 8.20
C PRO A 232 -14.54 -19.78 7.13
N ALA A 233 -14.38 -18.48 7.41
CA ALA A 233 -13.76 -17.53 6.48
C ALA A 233 -12.27 -17.86 6.23
N TYR A 234 -11.53 -18.19 7.28
CA TYR A 234 -10.13 -18.62 7.19
C TYR A 234 -9.99 -19.95 6.42
N ARG A 235 -10.91 -20.91 6.67
CA ARG A 235 -10.92 -22.18 5.90
C ARG A 235 -11.17 -21.93 4.42
N LYS A 236 -12.14 -21.09 4.09
CA LYS A 236 -12.43 -20.73 2.70
C LYS A 236 -11.21 -20.08 2.04
N PHE A 237 -10.59 -19.11 2.68
CA PHE A 237 -9.39 -18.44 2.19
C PHE A 237 -8.25 -19.44 1.95
N THR A 238 -7.97 -20.32 2.92
CA THR A 238 -6.94 -21.35 2.78
C THR A 238 -7.23 -22.29 1.61
N GLN A 239 -8.49 -22.69 1.43
CA GLN A 239 -8.90 -23.52 0.29
C GLN A 239 -8.69 -22.80 -1.05
N GLU A 240 -9.00 -21.50 -1.13
CA GLU A 240 -8.77 -20.72 -2.34
C GLU A 240 -7.26 -20.58 -2.65
N VAL A 241 -6.44 -20.34 -1.65
CA VAL A 241 -4.97 -20.32 -1.81
C VAL A 241 -4.44 -21.66 -2.34
N LEU A 242 -4.96 -22.79 -1.85
CA LEU A 242 -4.58 -24.14 -2.30
C LEU A 242 -5.07 -24.46 -3.73
N ARG A 243 -6.06 -23.74 -4.27
CA ARG A 243 -6.56 -23.89 -5.65
C ARG A 243 -5.77 -23.09 -6.68
N ALA A 244 -4.52 -22.74 -6.35
CA ALA A 244 -3.68 -21.98 -7.25
C ALA A 244 -3.57 -22.62 -8.65
N PRO A 245 -3.69 -21.85 -9.72
CA PRO A 245 -3.53 -22.35 -11.07
C PRO A 245 -2.07 -22.79 -11.30
N ARG A 246 -1.85 -23.73 -12.23
CA ARG A 246 -0.49 -24.30 -12.48
C ARG A 246 0.55 -23.26 -12.89
N ASN A 247 0.09 -22.12 -13.44
CA ASN A 247 0.95 -21.02 -13.89
C ASN A 247 1.28 -20.01 -12.77
N ILE A 248 0.81 -20.23 -11.52
CA ILE A 248 1.11 -19.33 -10.38
C ILE A 248 2.62 -19.14 -10.17
N PHE A 249 3.42 -20.19 -10.41
CA PHE A 249 4.88 -20.11 -10.28
C PHE A 249 5.54 -19.16 -11.30
N LYS A 250 4.82 -18.82 -12.39
CA LYS A 250 5.27 -17.83 -13.37
C LYS A 250 4.71 -16.42 -13.10
N PHE A 251 3.96 -16.22 -12.03
CA PHE A 251 3.34 -14.92 -11.72
C PHE A 251 4.38 -13.80 -11.73
N MET A 252 5.55 -14.05 -11.16
CA MET A 252 6.66 -13.10 -11.09
C MET A 252 7.21 -12.69 -12.46
N ASP A 253 6.98 -13.48 -13.53
CA ASP A 253 7.38 -13.15 -14.89
C ASP A 253 6.46 -12.11 -15.55
N TYR A 254 5.26 -11.93 -14.99
CA TYR A 254 4.24 -11.02 -15.49
C TYR A 254 4.19 -9.68 -14.77
N ILE A 255 4.80 -9.59 -13.60
CA ILE A 255 4.77 -8.38 -12.78
C ILE A 255 6.12 -7.68 -12.70
N GLY A 256 6.05 -6.40 -12.57
CA GLY A 256 7.07 -5.49 -12.10
C GLY A 256 6.44 -4.46 -11.18
N TYR A 257 7.11 -3.38 -10.94
CA TYR A 257 6.52 -2.23 -10.26
C TYR A 257 7.07 -0.93 -10.85
N GLY A 258 6.35 0.12 -10.61
CA GLY A 258 6.76 1.46 -11.02
C GLY A 258 6.62 2.46 -9.89
N LEU A 259 7.54 3.41 -9.88
CA LEU A 259 7.41 4.64 -9.13
C LEU A 259 6.90 5.70 -10.10
N TYR A 260 5.72 6.18 -9.84
CA TYR A 260 5.01 7.14 -10.70
C TYR A 260 4.88 8.45 -9.92
N VAL A 261 5.39 9.53 -10.46
CA VAL A 261 5.34 10.85 -9.81
C VAL A 261 4.73 11.86 -10.75
N GLY A 262 3.84 12.68 -10.22
CA GLY A 262 3.26 13.81 -10.93
C GLY A 262 3.21 15.04 -10.04
N ARG A 263 3.23 16.23 -10.64
CA ARG A 263 3.16 17.52 -9.97
C ARG A 263 1.82 18.19 -10.20
N LYS A 264 1.20 18.68 -9.13
CA LYS A 264 -0.05 19.45 -9.21
C LYS A 264 0.14 20.86 -9.74
#